data_8f264f244c49b7621757fdfb0ab23898
#
_entry.id   8f264f244c49b7621757fdfb0ab23898
#
_cell.length_a   1.000
_cell.length_b   1.000
_cell.length_c   1.000
_cell.angle_alpha   90.00
_cell.angle_beta   90.00
_cell.angle_gamma   90.00
#
_symmetry.space_group_name_H-M   'P 1'
#
loop_
_entity.id
_entity.type
_entity.pdbx_description
1 polymer ?
#
loop_
_entity_poly.entity_id
_entity_poly.type
_entity_poly.pdbx_seq_one_letter_code
_entity_poly.pdbx_strand_id
1 'polypeptide(L)'
;KSKEIMYGLRNFIGNANKFSKKKVEIFLISDKENTTVIIRDDGPGFPKDLIDKDKLGEPYIRTADQKNISKYGLGLGTFIGKTLLEKNFAKINFYNLSTKVGAEVKVKWKNKDLTNI
;
A
#
# COMPACT_ATOMS: atom_id res chain seq x y z
N LYS A 1 -1.50 17.30 7.91
CA LYS A 1 -1.58 16.79 6.53
C LYS A 1 -0.32 16.06 6.12
N SER A 2 0.84 16.74 6.17
CA SER A 2 2.11 16.05 5.86
C SER A 2 2.41 14.94 6.86
N LYS A 3 2.02 15.09 8.11
CA LYS A 3 2.15 14.04 9.11
C LYS A 3 1.30 12.83 8.78
N GLU A 4 0.10 13.05 8.26
CA GLU A 4 -0.79 11.97 7.85
C GLU A 4 -0.23 11.20 6.67
N ILE A 5 0.37 11.90 5.71
CA ILE A 5 1.02 11.27 4.56
C ILE A 5 2.19 10.41 5.04
N MET A 6 3.04 10.95 5.89
CA MET A 6 4.17 10.20 6.45
C MET A 6 3.70 8.96 7.20
N TYR A 7 2.66 9.11 8.01
CA TYR A 7 2.13 8.02 8.80
C TYR A 7 1.54 6.93 7.91
N GLY A 8 0.80 7.34 6.87
CA GLY A 8 0.24 6.40 5.91
C GLY A 8 1.32 5.62 5.14
N LEU A 9 2.34 6.32 4.65
CA LEU A 9 3.45 5.67 3.97
C LEU A 9 4.21 4.73 4.90
N ARG A 10 4.40 5.11 6.15
CA ARG A 10 5.05 4.25 7.15
C ARG A 10 4.34 2.93 7.33
N ASN A 11 3.01 2.93 7.30
CA ASN A 11 2.25 1.69 7.43
C ASN A 11 2.57 0.74 6.29
N PHE A 12 2.66 1.23 5.06
CA PHE A 12 2.98 0.39 3.91
C PHE A 12 4.45 -0.03 3.90
N ILE A 13 5.36 0.86 4.26
CA ILE A 13 6.78 0.53 4.35
C ILE A 13 7.01 -0.50 5.46
N GLY A 14 6.33 -0.35 6.59
CA GLY A 14 6.39 -1.30 7.69
C GLY A 14 5.91 -2.68 7.29
N ASN A 15 4.80 -2.75 6.55
CA ASN A 15 4.29 -4.01 6.04
C ASN A 15 5.29 -4.65 5.06
N ALA A 16 5.83 -3.86 4.13
CA ALA A 16 6.82 -4.36 3.18
C ALA A 16 8.04 -4.92 3.90
N ASN A 17 8.53 -4.19 4.90
CA ASN A 17 9.67 -4.63 5.69
C ASN A 17 9.37 -5.91 6.48
N LYS A 18 8.16 -6.02 7.04
CA LYS A 18 7.74 -7.18 7.81
C LYS A 18 7.71 -8.45 6.96
N PHE A 19 7.26 -8.35 5.71
CA PHE A 19 7.07 -9.50 4.84
C PHE A 19 8.24 -9.77 3.90
N SER A 20 9.15 -8.82 3.75
CA SER A 20 10.30 -8.99 2.86
C SER A 20 11.21 -10.12 3.33
N LYS A 21 11.85 -10.78 2.36
CA LYS A 21 12.87 -11.80 2.63
C LYS A 21 14.24 -11.17 2.74
N LYS A 22 14.60 -10.32 1.78
CA LYS A 22 15.92 -9.72 1.70
C LYS A 22 15.90 -8.21 1.55
N LYS A 23 14.90 -7.67 0.83
CA LYS A 23 14.93 -6.24 0.53
C LYS A 23 13.55 -5.64 0.36
N VAL A 24 13.49 -4.35 0.65
CA VAL A 24 12.38 -3.47 0.32
C VAL A 24 12.95 -2.39 -0.59
N GLU A 25 12.27 -2.12 -1.70
CA GLU A 25 12.66 -1.07 -2.63
C GLU A 25 11.60 0.03 -2.62
N ILE A 26 12.05 1.27 -2.57
CA ILE A 26 11.16 2.42 -2.59
C ILE A 26 11.59 3.30 -3.76
N PHE A 27 10.64 3.58 -4.65
CA PHE A 27 10.87 4.42 -5.81
C PHE A 27 10.02 5.67 -5.72
N LEU A 28 10.61 6.80 -6.05
CA LEU A 28 9.89 8.07 -6.15
C LEU A 28 9.99 8.55 -7.60
N ILE A 29 8.85 8.65 -8.25
CA ILE A 29 8.77 9.07 -9.65
C ILE A 29 7.87 10.29 -9.73
N SER A 30 8.38 11.37 -10.32
CA SER A 30 7.61 12.60 -10.44
C SER A 30 7.74 13.15 -11.85
N ASP A 31 6.60 13.56 -12.41
CA ASP A 31 6.56 14.27 -13.69
C ASP A 31 5.77 15.57 -13.52
N LYS A 32 5.39 16.21 -14.61
CA LYS A 32 4.68 17.50 -14.55
C LYS A 32 3.31 17.41 -13.88
N GLU A 33 2.65 16.27 -14.00
CA GLU A 33 1.27 16.11 -13.55
C GLU A 33 1.14 15.29 -12.27
N ASN A 34 1.99 14.28 -12.08
CA ASN A 34 1.84 13.29 -11.04
C ASN A 34 3.12 13.03 -10.29
N THR A 35 2.97 12.65 -9.03
CA THR A 35 4.05 12.11 -8.19
C THR A 35 3.60 10.75 -7.68
N THR A 36 4.46 9.75 -7.82
CA THR A 36 4.15 8.37 -7.43
C THR A 36 5.24 7.82 -6.52
N VAL A 37 4.81 7.22 -5.41
CA VAL A 37 5.69 6.44 -4.54
C VAL A 37 5.37 4.98 -4.77
N ILE A 38 6.38 4.18 -5.06
CA ILE A 38 6.23 2.74 -5.27
C ILE A 38 7.02 2.03 -4.19
N ILE A 39 6.36 1.12 -3.46
CA ILE A 39 6.97 0.34 -2.39
C ILE A 39 6.87 -1.12 -2.80
N ARG A 40 8.02 -1.77 -3.01
CA ARG A 40 8.10 -3.18 -3.40
C ARG A 40 8.86 -3.98 -2.36
N ASP A 41 8.40 -5.21 -2.14
CA ASP A 41 9.14 -6.16 -1.32
C ASP A 41 9.30 -7.48 -2.07
N ASP A 42 10.20 -8.31 -1.60
CA ASP A 42 10.47 -9.63 -2.17
C ASP A 42 9.86 -10.75 -1.34
N GLY A 43 8.82 -10.45 -0.59
CA GLY A 43 8.08 -11.42 0.20
C GLY A 43 7.09 -12.23 -0.65
N PRO A 44 6.14 -12.93 0.00
CA PRO A 44 5.23 -13.81 -0.71
C PRO A 44 4.16 -13.10 -1.56
N GLY A 45 4.04 -11.78 -1.44
CA GLY A 45 2.99 -11.02 -2.10
C GLY A 45 1.71 -10.99 -1.29
N PHE A 46 0.71 -10.28 -1.81
CA PHE A 46 -0.61 -10.23 -1.17
C PHE A 46 -1.41 -11.49 -1.48
N PRO A 47 -2.31 -11.90 -0.57
CA PRO A 47 -3.23 -12.98 -0.87
C PRO A 47 -4.01 -12.68 -2.16
N LYS A 48 -3.99 -13.62 -3.08
CA LYS A 48 -4.56 -13.42 -4.41
C LYS A 48 -6.04 -13.08 -4.37
N ASP A 49 -6.80 -13.76 -3.52
CA ASP A 49 -8.24 -13.50 -3.39
C ASP A 49 -8.53 -12.10 -2.87
N LEU A 50 -7.67 -11.54 -2.02
CA LEU A 50 -7.84 -10.18 -1.51
C LEU A 50 -7.53 -9.13 -2.59
N ILE A 51 -6.52 -9.38 -3.42
CA ILE A 51 -6.18 -8.49 -4.53
C ILE A 51 -7.26 -8.54 -5.61
N ASP A 52 -7.66 -9.74 -5.99
CA ASP A 52 -8.65 -9.93 -7.07
C ASP A 52 -10.00 -9.32 -6.72
N LYS A 53 -10.35 -9.32 -5.44
CA LYS A 53 -11.62 -8.75 -4.96
C LYS A 53 -11.51 -7.31 -4.50
N ASP A 54 -10.32 -6.71 -4.65
CA ASP A 54 -10.03 -5.34 -4.24
C ASP A 54 -10.40 -5.07 -2.78
N LYS A 55 -10.06 -6.01 -1.90
CA LYS A 55 -10.41 -5.92 -0.47
C LYS A 55 -9.31 -5.38 0.43
N LEU A 56 -8.09 -5.21 -0.09
CA LEU A 56 -7.01 -4.68 0.72
C LEU A 56 -7.31 -3.23 1.12
N GLY A 57 -7.17 -2.95 2.40
CA GLY A 57 -7.45 -1.63 2.94
C GLY A 57 -8.91 -1.38 3.26
N GLU A 58 -9.79 -2.36 3.10
CA GLU A 58 -11.19 -2.22 3.49
C GLU A 58 -11.35 -2.29 5.00
N PRO A 59 -12.19 -1.42 5.60
CA PRO A 59 -12.40 -1.45 7.04
C PRO A 59 -13.30 -2.59 7.48
N TYR A 60 -14.15 -3.08 6.59
CA TYR A 60 -15.11 -4.13 6.89
C TYR A 60 -14.83 -5.34 6.04
N ILE A 61 -14.36 -6.41 6.66
CA ILE A 61 -13.96 -7.64 6.00
C ILE A 61 -14.77 -8.79 6.58
N ARG A 62 -15.26 -9.70 5.73
CA ARG A 62 -15.99 -10.89 6.17
C ARG A 62 -15.10 -11.76 7.04
N THR A 63 -15.72 -12.54 7.91
CA THR A 63 -15.00 -13.40 8.85
C THR A 63 -13.91 -14.25 8.19
N ALA A 64 -14.21 -14.84 7.04
CA ALA A 64 -13.24 -15.66 6.31
C ALA A 64 -12.05 -14.84 5.82
N ASP A 65 -12.31 -13.63 5.33
CA ASP A 65 -11.26 -12.74 4.85
C ASP A 65 -10.42 -12.21 6.00
N GLN A 66 -11.04 -11.92 7.15
CA GLN A 66 -10.33 -11.50 8.36
C GLN A 66 -9.34 -12.56 8.81
N LYS A 67 -9.73 -13.82 8.72
CA LYS A 67 -8.86 -14.93 9.08
C LYS A 67 -7.63 -14.99 8.19
N ASN A 68 -7.80 -14.80 6.89
CA ASN A 68 -6.71 -14.76 5.94
C ASN A 68 -5.80 -13.54 6.18
N ILE A 69 -6.40 -12.39 6.41
CA ILE A 69 -5.64 -11.17 6.69
C ILE A 69 -4.79 -11.33 7.95
N SER A 70 -5.37 -11.87 9.02
CA SER A 70 -4.63 -12.11 10.26
C SER A 70 -3.48 -13.06 10.06
N LYS A 71 -3.69 -14.11 9.27
CA LYS A 71 -2.65 -15.09 8.95
C LYS A 71 -1.45 -14.44 8.26
N TYR A 72 -1.70 -13.49 7.36
CA TYR A 72 -0.65 -12.80 6.62
C TYR A 72 -0.16 -11.52 7.31
N GLY A 73 -0.70 -11.20 8.48
CA GLY A 73 -0.28 -10.01 9.20
C GLY A 73 -0.75 -8.70 8.58
N LEU A 74 -1.64 -8.78 7.61
CA LEU A 74 -2.32 -7.62 7.04
C LEU A 74 -3.48 -7.23 7.95
N GLY A 75 -4.03 -6.08 7.81
CA GLY A 75 -5.20 -5.70 8.58
C GLY A 75 -5.27 -4.23 8.82
N LEU A 76 -5.35 -3.84 10.09
CA LEU A 76 -5.61 -2.46 10.47
C LEU A 76 -4.57 -1.48 9.91
N GLY A 77 -3.30 -1.87 9.88
CA GLY A 77 -2.25 -1.03 9.32
C GLY A 77 -2.47 -0.69 7.85
N THR A 78 -2.87 -1.67 7.03
CA THR A 78 -3.18 -1.45 5.61
C THR A 78 -4.38 -0.52 5.46
N PHE A 79 -5.43 -0.74 6.27
CA PHE A 79 -6.60 0.12 6.26
C PHE A 79 -6.25 1.56 6.67
N ILE A 80 -5.51 1.73 7.76
CA ILE A 80 -5.11 3.05 8.24
C ILE A 80 -4.26 3.78 7.19
N GLY A 81 -3.29 3.09 6.62
CA GLY A 81 -2.43 3.66 5.58
C GLY A 81 -3.23 4.14 4.38
N LYS A 82 -4.10 3.29 3.86
CA LYS A 82 -4.95 3.63 2.72
C LYS A 82 -5.85 4.82 3.05
N THR A 83 -6.50 4.78 4.21
CA THR A 83 -7.43 5.84 4.63
C THR A 83 -6.73 7.20 4.74
N LEU A 84 -5.57 7.25 5.39
CA LEU A 84 -4.84 8.49 5.56
C LEU A 84 -4.35 9.07 4.23
N LEU A 85 -3.86 8.21 3.35
CA LEU A 85 -3.35 8.65 2.07
C LEU A 85 -4.47 9.09 1.14
N GLU A 86 -5.59 8.36 1.11
CA GLU A 86 -6.75 8.75 0.29
C GLU A 86 -7.37 10.06 0.80
N LYS A 87 -7.39 10.26 2.11
CA LYS A 87 -7.84 11.51 2.70
C LYS A 87 -6.99 12.70 2.23
N ASN A 88 -5.75 12.46 1.89
CA ASN A 88 -4.81 13.46 1.39
C ASN A 88 -4.63 13.34 -0.14
N PHE A 89 -5.68 12.91 -0.84
CA PHE A 89 -5.82 12.92 -2.29
C PHE A 89 -4.98 11.89 -3.04
N ALA A 90 -4.39 10.93 -2.35
CA ALA A 90 -3.65 9.87 -3.02
C ALA A 90 -4.59 8.81 -3.58
N LYS A 91 -4.15 8.16 -4.64
CA LYS A 91 -4.78 6.97 -5.17
C LYS A 91 -3.86 5.79 -4.91
N ILE A 92 -4.39 4.73 -4.31
CA ILE A 92 -3.60 3.58 -3.85
C ILE A 92 -3.98 2.35 -4.68
N ASN A 93 -2.97 1.66 -5.19
CA ASN A 93 -3.17 0.37 -5.88
C ASN A 93 -2.21 -0.66 -5.33
N PHE A 94 -2.68 -1.88 -5.22
CA PHE A 94 -1.92 -3.02 -4.71
C PHE A 94 -1.73 -4.03 -5.84
N TYR A 95 -0.50 -4.53 -5.99
CA TYR A 95 -0.15 -5.49 -7.03
C TYR A 95 0.72 -6.60 -6.47
N ASN A 96 0.62 -7.78 -7.07
CA ASN A 96 1.65 -8.77 -6.96
C ASN A 96 2.55 -8.64 -8.18
N LEU A 97 3.86 -8.81 -7.98
CA LEU A 97 4.83 -8.70 -9.07
C LEU A 97 4.62 -9.84 -10.08
N SER A 98 4.73 -9.53 -11.38
CA SER A 98 4.43 -10.50 -12.44
C SER A 98 5.61 -11.38 -12.80
N THR A 99 6.84 -10.90 -12.61
CA THR A 99 8.04 -11.61 -13.06
C THR A 99 8.80 -12.30 -11.93
N LYS A 100 8.43 -12.01 -10.69
CA LYS A 100 9.05 -12.59 -9.50
C LYS A 100 8.08 -12.52 -8.35
N VAL A 101 8.37 -13.26 -7.28
CA VAL A 101 7.53 -13.23 -6.07
C VAL A 101 7.73 -11.91 -5.35
N GLY A 102 6.65 -11.27 -4.95
CA GLY A 102 6.71 -10.01 -4.21
C GLY A 102 5.44 -9.21 -4.33
N ALA A 103 5.37 -8.15 -3.52
CA ALA A 103 4.23 -7.25 -3.47
C ALA A 103 4.66 -5.83 -3.87
N GLU A 104 3.72 -5.09 -4.42
CA GLU A 104 3.92 -3.69 -4.77
C GLU A 104 2.73 -2.86 -4.31
N VAL A 105 3.02 -1.75 -3.65
CA VAL A 105 2.02 -0.72 -3.34
C VAL A 105 2.40 0.52 -4.12
N LYS A 106 1.45 1.05 -4.87
CA LYS A 106 1.65 2.27 -5.65
C LYS A 106 0.76 3.37 -5.09
N VAL A 107 1.37 4.47 -4.66
CA VAL A 107 0.68 5.63 -4.09
C VAL A 107 0.91 6.80 -5.02
N LYS A 108 -0.15 7.32 -5.60
CA LYS A 108 -0.07 8.35 -6.64
C LYS A 108 -0.86 9.58 -6.27
N TRP A 109 -0.25 10.75 -6.47
CA TRP A 109 -0.91 12.04 -6.30
C TRP A 109 -0.83 12.84 -7.59
N LYS A 110 -1.84 13.67 -7.82
CA LYS A 110 -1.71 14.77 -8.76
C LYS A 110 -0.92 15.88 -8.09
N ASN A 111 0.05 16.46 -8.81
CA ASN A 111 0.91 17.49 -8.22
C ASN A 111 0.13 18.70 -7.71
N LYS A 112 -0.95 19.07 -8.39
CA LYS A 112 -1.82 20.17 -7.94
C LYS A 112 -2.43 19.91 -6.58
N ASP A 113 -2.69 18.66 -6.25
CA ASP A 113 -3.24 18.29 -4.93
C ASP A 113 -2.16 18.34 -3.85
N LEU A 114 -0.92 17.97 -4.19
CA LEU A 114 0.19 18.04 -3.24
C LEU A 114 0.51 19.48 -2.83
N THR A 115 0.38 20.43 -3.74
CA THR A 115 0.64 21.84 -3.41
C THR A 115 -0.39 22.42 -2.46
N ASN A 116 -1.53 21.77 -2.28
CA ASN A 116 -2.59 22.20 -1.37
C ASN A 116 -2.58 21.50 -0.02
N ILE A 117 -1.58 20.69 0.22
CA ILE A 117 -1.46 19.92 1.48
C ILE A 117 -0.67 20.68 2.52
#